data_d78f71f790e3d5fcd8c45a3731f8480d
#
_entry.id   d78f71f790e3d5fcd8c45a3731f8480d
#
_cell.length_a   1.000
_cell.length_b   1.000
_cell.length_c   1.000
_cell.angle_alpha   90.00
_cell.angle_beta   90.00
_cell.angle_gamma   90.00
#
_symmetry.space_group_name_H-M   'P 1'
#
loop_
_entity.id
_entity.type
_entity.pdbx_description
1 polymer ?
#
loop_
_entity_poly.entity_id
_entity_poly.type
_entity_poly.pdbx_seq_one_letter_code
_entity_poly.pdbx_strand_id
1 'polypeptide(L)'
;MGFFGSLFEKRQCSICGKEMGLTERKELSGGNLCDDCAEKLSDWFSTEARKASTPQQIKEQLAYREQNRQAVAQFHATRTIGKNTKVYVDEMNRKFMVSSASNLQDDNPDVIDASAITNVAVDIDESKHELRTKDEEGRSVSYNPPRYDFSYDFYVNIDVSHPYCSHRRIKVNSSSVWVRYDYLQSRGITGFGNRSMGTSFNAGGNM
;
A
#
# COMPACT_ATOMS: atom_id res chain seq x y z
N MET A 1 -20.50 41.27 -20.11
CA MET A 1 -20.08 40.14 -20.95
C MET A 1 -19.47 39.10 -20.04
N GLY A 2 -20.04 37.92 -20.07
CA GLY A 2 -19.98 36.97 -18.97
C GLY A 2 -18.64 36.25 -18.75
N PHE A 3 -18.13 36.29 -17.55
CA PHE A 3 -16.99 35.53 -17.03
C PHE A 3 -17.36 34.14 -16.49
N PHE A 4 -18.59 33.64 -16.79
CA PHE A 4 -19.08 32.36 -16.28
C PHE A 4 -18.92 31.15 -17.21
N GLY A 5 -18.31 31.33 -18.41
CA GLY A 5 -18.18 30.27 -19.42
C GLY A 5 -17.08 29.23 -19.17
N SER A 6 -16.12 29.48 -18.27
CA SER A 6 -14.92 28.62 -18.11
C SER A 6 -15.05 27.55 -17.02
N LEU A 7 -16.09 27.59 -16.17
CA LEU A 7 -16.25 26.67 -15.04
C LEU A 7 -16.89 25.32 -15.39
N PHE A 8 -17.43 25.15 -16.61
CA PHE A 8 -18.12 23.96 -17.07
C PHE A 8 -17.51 23.33 -18.32
N GLU A 9 -16.24 23.61 -18.64
CA GLU A 9 -15.58 22.90 -19.73
C GLU A 9 -15.45 21.41 -19.39
N LYS A 10 -16.30 20.61 -20.05
CA LYS A 10 -16.15 19.15 -20.06
C LYS A 10 -14.77 18.83 -20.66
N ARG A 11 -13.93 18.23 -19.85
CA ARG A 11 -12.61 17.79 -20.31
C ARG A 11 -12.66 16.32 -20.71
N GLN A 12 -11.89 15.99 -21.75
CA GLN A 12 -11.79 14.62 -22.23
C GLN A 12 -10.58 13.91 -21.63
N CYS A 13 -10.72 12.61 -21.40
CA CYS A 13 -9.62 11.74 -21.03
C CYS A 13 -8.61 11.67 -22.18
N SER A 14 -7.36 11.99 -21.89
CA SER A 14 -6.26 11.99 -22.88
C SER A 14 -5.92 10.58 -23.40
N ILE A 15 -6.48 9.54 -22.80
CA ILE A 15 -6.24 8.13 -23.15
C ILE A 15 -7.40 7.57 -23.99
N CYS A 16 -8.63 7.61 -23.47
CA CYS A 16 -9.79 6.97 -24.11
C CYS A 16 -10.78 7.95 -24.75
N GLY A 17 -10.59 9.27 -24.59
CA GLY A 17 -11.47 10.30 -25.14
C GLY A 17 -12.79 10.49 -24.39
N LYS A 18 -13.06 9.71 -23.32
CA LYS A 18 -14.30 9.83 -22.51
C LYS A 18 -14.43 11.25 -21.93
N GLU A 19 -15.62 11.86 -22.05
CA GLU A 19 -15.93 13.11 -21.34
C GLU A 19 -15.98 12.86 -19.84
N MET A 20 -15.39 13.78 -19.06
CA MET A 20 -15.26 13.65 -17.61
C MET A 20 -15.90 14.84 -16.90
N GLY A 21 -16.59 14.57 -15.79
CA GLY A 21 -16.98 15.57 -14.81
C GLY A 21 -15.80 16.12 -14.00
N LEU A 22 -16.05 17.15 -13.20
CA LEU A 22 -15.00 17.77 -12.37
C LEU A 22 -14.40 16.81 -11.33
N THR A 23 -15.18 15.87 -10.81
CA THR A 23 -14.79 14.92 -9.75
C THR A 23 -14.11 13.66 -10.29
N GLU A 24 -14.34 13.31 -11.56
CA GLU A 24 -13.79 12.10 -12.20
C GLU A 24 -12.42 12.31 -12.82
N ARG A 25 -11.88 13.51 -12.66
CA ARG A 25 -10.64 13.91 -13.32
C ARG A 25 -9.41 13.68 -12.49
N LYS A 26 -8.47 12.90 -13.00
CA LYS A 26 -7.12 12.76 -12.49
C LYS A 26 -6.14 13.56 -13.36
N GLU A 27 -5.35 14.41 -12.74
CA GLU A 27 -4.37 15.25 -13.45
C GLU A 27 -3.14 14.45 -13.92
N LEU A 28 -2.66 14.79 -15.11
CA LEU A 28 -1.40 14.34 -15.71
C LEU A 28 -0.56 15.56 -16.10
N SER A 29 0.73 15.35 -16.35
CA SER A 29 1.58 16.37 -16.97
C SER A 29 1.15 16.58 -18.42
N GLY A 30 0.39 17.66 -18.65
CA GLY A 30 -0.12 18.02 -19.99
C GLY A 30 -1.38 17.26 -20.41
N GLY A 31 -2.18 16.73 -19.47
CA GLY A 31 -3.42 16.04 -19.81
C GLY A 31 -4.28 15.67 -18.62
N ASN A 32 -5.31 14.86 -18.89
CA ASN A 32 -6.23 14.37 -17.89
C ASN A 32 -6.54 12.88 -18.10
N LEU A 33 -6.82 12.17 -17.02
CA LEU A 33 -7.14 10.76 -17.02
C LEU A 33 -8.50 10.55 -16.33
N CYS A 34 -9.38 9.72 -16.88
CA CYS A 34 -10.63 9.30 -16.22
C CYS A 34 -10.36 8.17 -15.21
N ASP A 35 -11.34 7.94 -14.32
CA ASP A 35 -11.25 6.89 -13.32
C ASP A 35 -11.07 5.51 -13.96
N ASP A 36 -11.84 5.17 -14.99
CA ASP A 36 -11.75 3.88 -15.71
C ASP A 36 -10.35 3.59 -16.27
N CYS A 37 -9.62 4.64 -16.71
CA CYS A 37 -8.25 4.49 -17.17
C CYS A 37 -7.25 4.47 -16.01
N ALA A 38 -7.53 5.18 -14.92
CA ALA A 38 -6.69 5.20 -13.74
C ALA A 38 -6.69 3.86 -13.00
N GLU A 39 -7.85 3.19 -12.90
CA GLU A 39 -8.01 1.87 -12.28
C GLU A 39 -7.25 0.75 -13.00
N LYS A 40 -6.89 0.96 -14.27
CA LYS A 40 -6.09 0.00 -15.05
C LYS A 40 -4.59 0.13 -14.82
N LEU A 41 -4.14 1.21 -14.17
CA LEU A 41 -2.72 1.41 -13.86
C LEU A 41 -2.28 0.43 -12.77
N SER A 42 -0.97 0.32 -12.58
CA SER A 42 -0.40 -0.47 -11.50
C SER A 42 -0.80 0.08 -10.13
N ASP A 43 -1.14 -0.79 -9.19
CA ASP A 43 -1.36 -0.45 -7.78
C ASP A 43 -0.11 0.10 -7.08
N TRP A 44 1.06 -0.14 -7.65
CA TRP A 44 2.33 0.37 -7.16
C TRP A 44 2.64 1.78 -7.70
N PHE A 45 1.83 2.26 -8.67
CA PHE A 45 2.04 3.54 -9.31
C PHE A 45 1.44 4.67 -8.48
N SER A 46 2.29 5.44 -7.82
CA SER A 46 1.83 6.48 -6.90
C SER A 46 1.05 7.59 -7.59
N THR A 47 0.23 8.30 -6.83
CA THR A 47 -0.49 9.48 -7.32
C THR A 47 0.47 10.56 -7.82
N GLU A 48 1.62 10.73 -7.17
CA GLU A 48 2.66 11.69 -7.53
C GLU A 48 3.31 11.31 -8.87
N ALA A 49 3.67 10.03 -9.04
CA ALA A 49 4.21 9.52 -10.31
C ALA A 49 3.20 9.70 -11.44
N ARG A 50 1.92 9.41 -11.19
CA ARG A 50 0.84 9.62 -12.16
C ARG A 50 0.73 11.10 -12.57
N LYS A 51 0.70 12.03 -11.61
CA LYS A 51 0.63 13.48 -11.89
C LYS A 51 1.82 13.99 -12.70
N ALA A 52 3.00 13.43 -12.45
CA ALA A 52 4.21 13.78 -13.18
C ALA A 52 4.27 13.17 -14.59
N SER A 53 3.44 12.15 -14.87
CA SER A 53 3.46 11.43 -16.15
C SER A 53 2.69 12.14 -17.25
N THR A 54 3.23 12.09 -18.46
CA THR A 54 2.54 12.55 -19.67
C THR A 54 1.50 11.51 -20.12
N PRO A 55 0.51 11.91 -20.95
CA PRO A 55 -0.42 10.95 -21.56
C PRO A 55 0.27 9.81 -22.31
N GLN A 56 1.42 10.06 -22.92
CA GLN A 56 2.18 9.03 -23.63
C GLN A 56 2.75 7.98 -22.66
N GLN A 57 3.34 8.42 -21.55
CA GLN A 57 3.85 7.51 -20.51
C GLN A 57 2.73 6.67 -19.87
N ILE A 58 1.54 7.23 -19.71
CA ILE A 58 0.36 6.48 -19.24
C ILE A 58 -0.05 5.40 -20.27
N LYS A 59 -0.03 5.70 -21.57
CA LYS A 59 -0.31 4.71 -22.62
C LYS A 59 0.71 3.56 -22.60
N GLU A 60 1.97 3.87 -22.39
CA GLU A 60 3.05 2.88 -22.27
C GLU A 60 2.84 1.98 -21.04
N GLN A 61 2.47 2.56 -19.89
CA GLN A 61 2.13 1.77 -18.72
C GLN A 61 0.91 0.87 -18.97
N LEU A 62 -0.14 1.37 -19.61
CA LEU A 62 -1.32 0.55 -19.93
C LEU A 62 -0.97 -0.61 -20.89
N ALA A 63 -0.07 -0.38 -21.84
CA ALA A 63 0.45 -1.45 -22.71
C ALA A 63 1.23 -2.50 -21.90
N TYR A 64 2.07 -2.07 -20.96
CA TYR A 64 2.73 -2.95 -20.02
C TYR A 64 1.71 -3.77 -19.19
N ARG A 65 0.66 -3.13 -18.68
CA ARG A 65 -0.40 -3.80 -17.90
C ARG A 65 -1.12 -4.89 -18.71
N GLU A 66 -1.28 -4.70 -20.00
CA GLU A 66 -1.87 -5.73 -20.88
C GLU A 66 -0.90 -6.92 -21.06
N GLN A 67 0.40 -6.67 -21.21
CA GLN A 67 1.41 -7.73 -21.24
C GLN A 67 1.48 -8.47 -19.89
N ASN A 68 1.33 -7.76 -18.77
CA ASN A 68 1.33 -8.34 -17.43
C ASN A 68 0.22 -9.37 -17.21
N ARG A 69 -0.94 -9.25 -17.89
CA ARG A 69 -2.02 -10.26 -17.84
C ARG A 69 -1.53 -11.65 -18.25
N GLN A 70 -0.66 -11.71 -19.24
CA GLN A 70 -0.07 -12.98 -19.67
C GLN A 70 0.91 -13.51 -18.62
N ALA A 71 1.68 -12.62 -17.98
CA ALA A 71 2.58 -12.99 -16.90
C ALA A 71 1.81 -13.54 -15.67
N VAL A 72 0.67 -12.92 -15.32
CA VAL A 72 -0.22 -13.42 -14.26
C VAL A 72 -0.82 -14.79 -14.63
N ALA A 73 -1.22 -14.99 -15.88
CA ALA A 73 -1.77 -16.27 -16.35
C ALA A 73 -0.73 -17.42 -16.30
N GLN A 74 0.54 -17.09 -16.46
CA GLN A 74 1.66 -18.05 -16.45
C GLN A 74 2.34 -18.18 -15.07
N PHE A 75 1.89 -17.42 -14.06
CA PHE A 75 2.52 -17.40 -12.74
C PHE A 75 2.16 -18.65 -11.93
N HIS A 76 3.16 -19.34 -11.42
CA HIS A 76 3.01 -20.54 -10.59
C HIS A 76 3.43 -20.23 -9.14
N ALA A 77 2.46 -19.88 -8.30
CA ALA A 77 2.73 -19.62 -6.90
C ALA A 77 3.22 -20.89 -6.18
N THR A 78 4.51 -20.95 -5.84
CA THR A 78 5.09 -22.02 -5.02
C THR A 78 4.98 -21.72 -3.53
N ARG A 79 4.88 -20.44 -3.18
CA ARG A 79 4.71 -19.96 -1.81
C ARG A 79 3.73 -18.78 -1.76
N THR A 80 2.92 -18.74 -0.72
CA THR A 80 2.02 -17.60 -0.42
C THR A 80 2.22 -17.16 1.02
N ILE A 81 2.46 -15.87 1.24
CA ILE A 81 2.74 -15.27 2.54
C ILE A 81 1.72 -14.13 2.78
N GLY A 82 1.25 -13.99 4.01
CA GLY A 82 0.26 -12.99 4.40
C GLY A 82 -1.16 -13.55 4.49
N LYS A 83 -2.09 -12.72 4.94
CA LYS A 83 -3.51 -13.11 5.13
C LYS A 83 -4.45 -12.27 4.25
N ASN A 84 -4.57 -10.98 4.53
CA ASN A 84 -5.44 -10.08 3.75
C ASN A 84 -4.76 -9.67 2.44
N THR A 85 -3.63 -8.98 2.54
CA THR A 85 -2.72 -8.80 1.42
C THR A 85 -1.72 -9.93 1.42
N LYS A 86 -1.52 -10.57 0.28
CA LYS A 86 -0.66 -11.73 0.11
C LYS A 86 0.48 -11.41 -0.84
N VAL A 87 1.65 -11.92 -0.50
CA VAL A 87 2.79 -12.01 -1.40
C VAL A 87 2.81 -13.42 -1.98
N TYR A 88 2.67 -13.54 -3.27
CA TYR A 88 2.78 -14.79 -4.01
C TYR A 88 4.18 -14.86 -4.60
N VAL A 89 4.87 -15.97 -4.41
CA VAL A 89 6.24 -16.19 -4.87
C VAL A 89 6.27 -17.38 -5.83
N ASP A 90 6.86 -17.18 -6.99
CA ASP A 90 7.25 -18.21 -7.95
C ASP A 90 8.76 -18.40 -7.83
N GLU A 91 9.17 -19.36 -7.00
CA GLU A 91 10.61 -19.61 -6.73
C GLU A 91 11.33 -20.15 -7.97
N MET A 92 10.63 -20.89 -8.82
CA MET A 92 11.21 -21.47 -10.05
C MET A 92 11.58 -20.40 -11.07
N ASN A 93 10.69 -19.42 -11.25
CA ASN A 93 10.90 -18.33 -12.19
C ASN A 93 11.48 -17.07 -11.52
N ARG A 94 11.75 -17.11 -10.20
CA ARG A 94 12.27 -16.00 -9.41
C ARG A 94 11.44 -14.74 -9.55
N LYS A 95 10.11 -14.88 -9.46
CA LYS A 95 9.15 -13.79 -9.57
C LYS A 95 8.26 -13.72 -8.34
N PHE A 96 7.72 -12.56 -8.11
CA PHE A 96 6.70 -12.36 -7.07
C PHE A 96 5.62 -11.40 -7.54
N MET A 97 4.49 -11.43 -6.87
CA MET A 97 3.41 -10.44 -7.00
C MET A 97 2.72 -10.23 -5.66
N VAL A 98 2.06 -9.09 -5.50
CA VAL A 98 1.34 -8.72 -4.27
C VAL A 98 -0.09 -8.39 -4.63
N SER A 99 -1.05 -9.04 -3.96
CA SER A 99 -2.47 -8.78 -4.17
C SER A 99 -3.29 -9.09 -2.91
N SER A 100 -4.40 -8.38 -2.74
CA SER A 100 -5.45 -8.69 -1.76
C SER A 100 -6.69 -9.31 -2.41
N ALA A 101 -6.71 -9.42 -3.73
CA ALA A 101 -7.84 -9.95 -4.47
C ALA A 101 -7.94 -11.47 -4.37
N SER A 102 -9.17 -11.97 -4.47
CA SER A 102 -9.46 -13.40 -4.56
C SER A 102 -9.25 -13.96 -5.97
N ASN A 103 -9.43 -13.12 -7.00
CA ASN A 103 -9.20 -13.47 -8.39
C ASN A 103 -8.03 -12.64 -8.94
N LEU A 104 -6.89 -13.28 -9.12
CA LEU A 104 -5.65 -12.64 -9.59
C LEU A 104 -5.72 -12.26 -11.07
N GLN A 105 -6.52 -12.97 -11.89
CA GLN A 105 -6.65 -12.67 -13.32
C GLN A 105 -7.41 -11.36 -13.55
N ASP A 106 -8.45 -11.12 -12.76
CA ASP A 106 -9.22 -9.87 -12.83
C ASP A 106 -8.44 -8.68 -12.24
N ASP A 107 -7.75 -8.91 -11.10
CA ASP A 107 -6.94 -7.93 -10.40
C ASP A 107 -5.69 -7.53 -11.20
N ASN A 108 -5.12 -8.50 -11.93
CA ASN A 108 -3.90 -8.31 -12.72
C ASN A 108 -2.74 -7.71 -11.91
N PRO A 109 -2.33 -8.26 -10.74
CA PRO A 109 -1.23 -7.74 -9.95
C PRO A 109 0.09 -7.78 -10.75
N ASP A 110 0.97 -6.79 -10.52
CA ASP A 110 2.24 -6.74 -11.22
C ASP A 110 3.12 -7.94 -10.88
N VAL A 111 3.53 -8.69 -11.89
CA VAL A 111 4.48 -9.79 -11.77
C VAL A 111 5.89 -9.22 -11.91
N ILE A 112 6.61 -9.18 -10.79
CA ILE A 112 7.90 -8.51 -10.67
C ILE A 112 9.01 -9.57 -10.54
N ASP A 113 10.13 -9.37 -11.23
CA ASP A 113 11.32 -10.19 -11.06
C ASP A 113 11.95 -9.94 -9.67
N ALA A 114 12.34 -11.00 -8.97
CA ALA A 114 12.93 -10.88 -7.65
C ALA A 114 14.27 -10.12 -7.67
N SER A 115 14.97 -10.10 -8.79
CA SER A 115 16.21 -9.31 -8.97
C SER A 115 15.96 -7.80 -8.97
N ALA A 116 14.72 -7.37 -9.19
CA ALA A 116 14.34 -5.96 -9.12
C ALA A 116 14.18 -5.46 -7.67
N ILE A 117 14.16 -6.35 -6.67
CA ILE A 117 14.08 -5.96 -5.26
C ILE A 117 15.38 -5.24 -4.87
N THR A 118 15.26 -4.01 -4.41
CA THR A 118 16.39 -3.19 -3.95
C THR A 118 16.50 -3.15 -2.43
N ASN A 119 15.35 -3.25 -1.73
CA ASN A 119 15.33 -3.28 -0.28
C ASN A 119 14.09 -4.03 0.24
N VAL A 120 14.22 -4.68 1.40
CA VAL A 120 13.11 -5.24 2.18
C VAL A 120 13.32 -4.85 3.63
N ALA A 121 12.35 -4.20 4.24
CA ALA A 121 12.39 -3.79 5.64
C ALA A 121 11.11 -4.17 6.38
N VAL A 122 11.25 -4.50 7.66
CA VAL A 122 10.10 -4.70 8.57
C VAL A 122 9.85 -3.39 9.32
N ASP A 123 8.59 -3.03 9.45
CA ASP A 123 8.12 -1.86 10.18
C ASP A 123 7.00 -2.24 11.13
N ILE A 124 6.94 -1.60 12.29
CA ILE A 124 5.97 -1.87 13.35
C ILE A 124 5.34 -0.57 13.78
N ASP A 125 4.03 -0.44 13.54
CA ASP A 125 3.25 0.66 14.09
C ASP A 125 2.76 0.28 15.49
N GLU A 126 3.15 1.07 16.47
CA GLU A 126 2.63 0.98 17.83
C GLU A 126 1.55 2.05 18.05
N SER A 127 0.42 1.64 18.59
CA SER A 127 -0.63 2.56 19.06
C SER A 127 -0.83 2.38 20.56
N LYS A 128 -0.88 3.50 21.28
CA LYS A 128 -1.04 3.56 22.72
C LYS A 128 -2.47 4.01 23.06
N HIS A 129 -3.17 3.21 23.85
CA HIS A 129 -4.57 3.42 24.20
C HIS A 129 -4.71 3.61 25.71
N GLU A 130 -5.06 4.83 26.13
CA GLU A 130 -5.25 5.12 27.54
C GLU A 130 -6.50 4.42 28.08
N LEU A 131 -6.32 3.70 29.19
CA LEU A 131 -7.42 3.13 29.96
C LEU A 131 -8.04 4.20 30.85
N ARG A 132 -9.34 4.25 30.87
CA ARG A 132 -10.11 5.20 31.69
C ARG A 132 -10.99 4.45 32.68
N THR A 133 -11.25 5.07 33.82
CA THR A 133 -12.17 4.60 34.85
C THR A 133 -13.30 5.61 35.06
N LYS A 134 -14.22 5.33 35.96
CA LYS A 134 -15.24 6.27 36.38
C LYS A 134 -14.95 6.77 37.80
N ASP A 135 -15.13 8.08 38.03
CA ASP A 135 -15.13 8.66 39.35
C ASP A 135 -16.48 8.39 40.09
N GLU A 136 -16.61 8.92 41.32
CA GLU A 136 -17.80 8.74 42.15
C GLU A 136 -19.07 9.36 41.54
N GLU A 137 -18.90 10.39 40.65
CA GLU A 137 -19.99 11.02 39.91
C GLU A 137 -20.25 10.35 38.55
N GLY A 138 -19.57 9.25 38.23
CA GLY A 138 -19.73 8.49 36.99
C GLY A 138 -19.05 9.08 35.76
N ARG A 139 -18.22 10.12 35.92
CA ARG A 139 -17.47 10.74 34.82
C ARG A 139 -16.26 9.91 34.45
N SER A 140 -15.94 9.87 33.16
CA SER A 140 -14.76 9.17 32.66
C SER A 140 -13.48 9.94 33.03
N VAL A 141 -12.60 9.32 33.82
CA VAL A 141 -11.33 9.91 34.29
C VAL A 141 -10.17 8.95 34.01
N SER A 142 -8.95 9.50 33.91
CA SER A 142 -7.73 8.71 33.79
C SER A 142 -7.41 8.00 35.11
N TYR A 143 -6.76 6.86 35.05
CA TYR A 143 -6.15 6.25 36.23
C TYR A 143 -5.01 7.14 36.74
N ASN A 144 -4.70 7.07 38.02
CA ASN A 144 -3.55 7.70 38.61
C ASN A 144 -2.69 6.63 39.34
N PRO A 145 -1.50 6.27 38.82
CA PRO A 145 -0.91 6.71 37.55
C PRO A 145 -1.68 6.21 36.31
N PRO A 146 -1.53 6.90 35.16
CA PRO A 146 -2.18 6.51 33.92
C PRO A 146 -1.82 5.09 33.47
N ARG A 147 -2.80 4.34 32.92
CA ARG A 147 -2.65 2.97 32.45
C ARG A 147 -2.93 2.90 30.96
N TYR A 148 -2.24 2.01 30.25
CA TYR A 148 -2.31 1.93 28.79
C TYR A 148 -2.34 0.49 28.30
N ASP A 149 -3.21 0.22 27.34
CA ASP A 149 -3.07 -0.90 26.42
C ASP A 149 -2.24 -0.46 25.23
N PHE A 150 -1.59 -1.40 24.58
CA PHE A 150 -0.86 -1.17 23.34
C PHE A 150 -1.39 -2.08 22.23
N SER A 151 -1.39 -1.58 21.01
CA SER A 151 -1.68 -2.40 19.83
C SER A 151 -0.58 -2.22 18.79
N TYR A 152 -0.27 -3.30 18.07
CA TYR A 152 0.83 -3.39 17.11
C TYR A 152 0.32 -3.86 15.76
N ASP A 153 0.69 -3.11 14.73
CA ASP A 153 0.53 -3.51 13.34
C ASP A 153 1.91 -3.72 12.71
N PHE A 154 2.07 -4.87 12.05
CA PHE A 154 3.34 -5.27 11.45
C PHE A 154 3.26 -5.10 9.93
N TYR A 155 4.31 -4.53 9.36
CA TYR A 155 4.41 -4.26 7.94
C TYR A 155 5.71 -4.78 7.36
N VAL A 156 5.65 -5.17 6.10
CA VAL A 156 6.83 -5.39 5.25
C VAL A 156 6.82 -4.30 4.19
N ASN A 157 7.91 -3.56 4.09
CA ASN A 157 8.17 -2.60 3.03
C ASN A 157 9.07 -3.26 1.99
N ILE A 158 8.67 -3.20 0.73
CA ILE A 158 9.43 -3.74 -0.40
C ILE A 158 9.69 -2.59 -1.37
N ASP A 159 10.97 -2.31 -1.63
CA ASP A 159 11.39 -1.36 -2.64
C ASP A 159 11.91 -2.13 -3.86
N VAL A 160 11.51 -1.69 -5.06
CA VAL A 160 11.90 -2.33 -6.30
C VAL A 160 12.39 -1.30 -7.33
N SER A 161 13.34 -1.72 -8.16
CA SER A 161 13.79 -0.98 -9.33
C SER A 161 12.97 -1.43 -10.55
N HIS A 162 11.84 -0.76 -10.80
CA HIS A 162 10.94 -1.07 -11.90
C HIS A 162 10.29 0.22 -12.43
N PRO A 163 10.05 0.38 -13.74
CA PRO A 163 9.54 1.63 -14.32
C PRO A 163 8.21 2.12 -13.74
N TYR A 164 7.35 1.21 -13.29
CA TYR A 164 6.00 1.53 -12.82
C TYR A 164 5.74 1.13 -11.37
N CYS A 165 6.70 0.44 -10.74
CA CYS A 165 6.59 -0.05 -9.37
C CYS A 165 7.83 0.43 -8.60
N SER A 166 7.65 1.09 -7.45
CA SER A 166 8.79 1.58 -6.69
C SER A 166 8.78 1.11 -5.24
N HIS A 167 7.63 1.23 -4.58
CA HIS A 167 7.50 0.94 -3.15
C HIS A 167 6.14 0.31 -2.83
N ARG A 168 6.13 -0.69 -1.97
CA ARG A 168 4.89 -1.26 -1.41
C ARG A 168 5.05 -1.54 0.08
N ARG A 169 4.13 -1.01 0.88
CA ARG A 169 3.97 -1.32 2.30
C ARG A 169 2.84 -2.32 2.48
N ILE A 170 3.13 -3.48 3.04
CA ILE A 170 2.22 -4.62 3.15
C ILE A 170 1.96 -4.90 4.62
N LYS A 171 0.71 -4.80 5.07
CA LYS A 171 0.31 -5.21 6.42
C LYS A 171 0.29 -6.73 6.50
N VAL A 172 1.05 -7.31 7.45
CA VAL A 172 1.20 -8.78 7.58
C VAL A 172 0.17 -9.39 8.51
N ASN A 173 -0.26 -8.67 9.54
CA ASN A 173 -1.30 -9.14 10.44
C ASN A 173 -2.70 -8.72 9.96
N SER A 174 -3.68 -9.61 10.14
CA SER A 174 -5.08 -9.34 9.77
C SER A 174 -5.79 -8.40 10.74
N SER A 175 -5.37 -8.40 12.00
CA SER A 175 -5.86 -7.53 13.07
C SER A 175 -4.69 -7.13 13.94
N SER A 176 -4.76 -5.95 14.58
CA SER A 176 -3.72 -5.49 15.49
C SER A 176 -3.50 -6.47 16.63
N VAL A 177 -2.25 -6.71 16.99
CA VAL A 177 -1.86 -7.53 18.14
C VAL A 177 -1.92 -6.66 19.39
N TRP A 178 -2.77 -7.03 20.33
CA TRP A 178 -2.97 -6.26 21.55
C TRP A 178 -2.12 -6.78 22.70
N VAL A 179 -1.47 -5.86 23.41
CA VAL A 179 -0.78 -6.10 24.68
C VAL A 179 -1.51 -5.31 25.75
N ARG A 180 -2.23 -6.01 26.61
CA ARG A 180 -3.08 -5.42 27.65
C ARG A 180 -2.26 -5.00 28.87
N TYR A 181 -2.70 -3.95 29.56
CA TYR A 181 -2.08 -3.45 30.79
C TYR A 181 -1.90 -4.56 31.85
N ASP A 182 -2.92 -5.37 32.09
CA ASP A 182 -2.88 -6.44 33.08
C ASP A 182 -1.82 -7.50 32.76
N TYR A 183 -1.64 -7.83 31.47
CA TYR A 183 -0.57 -8.73 31.02
C TYR A 183 0.81 -8.14 31.30
N LEU A 184 1.01 -6.85 31.05
CA LEU A 184 2.27 -6.15 31.32
C LEU A 184 2.59 -6.17 32.82
N GLN A 185 1.61 -5.88 33.67
CA GLN A 185 1.77 -5.92 35.12
C GLN A 185 2.15 -7.33 35.62
N SER A 186 1.51 -8.38 35.11
CA SER A 186 1.81 -9.76 35.48
C SER A 186 3.22 -10.21 35.15
N ARG A 187 3.89 -9.51 34.21
CA ARG A 187 5.29 -9.77 33.77
C ARG A 187 6.30 -8.78 34.36
N GLY A 188 5.87 -7.86 35.23
CA GLY A 188 6.73 -6.82 35.81
C GLY A 188 7.25 -5.81 34.79
N ILE A 189 6.56 -5.65 33.64
CA ILE A 189 6.95 -4.73 32.57
C ILE A 189 6.29 -3.38 32.84
N THR A 190 7.05 -2.38 33.25
CA THR A 190 6.54 -1.04 33.60
C THR A 190 6.60 -0.01 32.47
N GLY A 191 7.12 -0.38 31.29
CA GLY A 191 7.15 0.48 30.10
C GLY A 191 7.80 -0.20 28.90
N PHE A 192 7.22 0.01 27.73
CA PHE A 192 7.91 -0.20 26.45
C PHE A 192 8.49 1.15 26.03
N GLY A 193 9.81 1.28 26.08
CA GLY A 193 10.49 2.41 25.46
C GLY A 193 10.38 2.28 23.94
N ASN A 194 10.18 3.40 23.23
CA ASN A 194 10.25 3.49 21.77
C ASN A 194 11.51 2.76 21.27
N ARG A 195 11.35 1.53 20.82
CA ARG A 195 12.38 0.83 20.06
C ARG A 195 11.87 0.70 18.63
N SER A 196 12.24 1.65 17.81
CA SER A 196 12.29 1.47 16.37
C SER A 196 13.28 0.33 16.09
N MET A 197 12.78 -0.87 15.87
CA MET A 197 13.59 -1.98 15.36
C MET A 197 13.55 -1.93 13.85
N GLY A 198 14.30 -1.03 13.26
CA GLY A 198 14.64 -1.08 11.85
C GLY A 198 15.70 -2.17 11.63
N THR A 199 15.30 -3.36 11.23
CA THR A 199 16.20 -4.33 10.63
C THR A 199 16.08 -4.22 9.11
N SER A 200 16.97 -3.44 8.50
CA SER A 200 17.17 -3.43 7.05
C SER A 200 18.06 -4.62 6.67
N PHE A 201 17.55 -5.49 5.81
CA PHE A 201 18.38 -6.49 5.13
C PHE A 201 18.83 -5.92 3.80
N ASN A 202 20.10 -5.53 3.70
CA ASN A 202 20.73 -5.23 2.41
C ASN A 202 20.92 -6.54 1.64
N ALA A 203 20.26 -6.69 0.51
CA ALA A 203 20.48 -7.78 -0.44
C ALA A 203 21.74 -7.52 -1.30
N GLY A 204 22.82 -7.12 -0.68
CA GLY A 204 24.12 -6.90 -1.29
C GLY A 204 25.16 -7.82 -0.66
N GLY A 205 25.13 -9.09 -1.03
CA GLY A 205 26.14 -10.09 -0.67
C GLY A 205 26.59 -10.81 -1.91
N ASN A 206 27.82 -10.51 -2.33
CA ASN A 206 28.56 -11.18 -3.39
C ASN A 206 28.44 -12.71 -3.34
N MET A 207 28.16 -13.31 -4.46
CA MET A 207 28.88 -14.47 -4.99
C MET A 207 29.05 -14.33 -6.49
#